data_f04ba7d35091d5462805957254ffc0af
#
_entry.id   f04ba7d35091d5462805957254ffc0af
#
_cell.length_a   1.000
_cell.length_b   1.000
_cell.length_c   1.000
_cell.angle_alpha   90.00
_cell.angle_beta   90.00
_cell.angle_gamma   90.00
#
_symmetry.space_group_name_H-M   'P 1'
#
loop_
_entity.id
_entity.type
_entity.pdbx_description
1 polymer ?
#
loop_
_entity_poly.entity_id
_entity_poly.type
_entity_poly.pdbx_seq_one_letter_code
_entity_poly.pdbx_strand_id
1 'polypeptide(L)'
;MKIYLDSDSAKTVLTAVRTYTNNKVDSLPEATTTSAGLLSPADKQKLQDTRFLGTFTILASDWDADRLSQVVNVPGAHSNRCTAMITPKTRADANSWIDCGIYYDDTYQEQDYMKFTCVEIPDVDVRINISSITSGVFNG
;
A
#
# COMPACT_ATOMS: atom_id res chain seq x y z
N MET A 1 24.00 21.37 -50.42
CA MET A 1 25.23 20.82 -49.82
C MET A 1 24.85 19.67 -48.94
N LYS A 2 25.33 18.47 -49.18
CA LYS A 2 25.15 17.35 -48.27
C LYS A 2 26.32 17.33 -47.29
N ILE A 3 26.05 17.57 -46.02
CA ILE A 3 27.04 17.46 -44.96
C ILE A 3 27.03 16.01 -44.48
N TYR A 4 28.12 15.29 -44.70
CA TYR A 4 28.31 13.95 -44.16
C TYR A 4 29.13 14.06 -42.87
N LEU A 5 28.57 13.59 -41.76
CA LEU A 5 29.35 13.40 -40.54
C LEU A 5 30.22 12.14 -40.76
N ASP A 6 31.50 12.26 -40.56
CA ASP A 6 32.36 11.08 -40.47
C ASP A 6 32.08 10.31 -39.17
N SER A 7 32.60 9.10 -39.09
CA SER A 7 32.37 8.19 -37.96
C SER A 7 32.77 8.80 -36.62
N ASP A 8 33.84 9.61 -36.59
CA ASP A 8 34.35 10.17 -35.32
C ASP A 8 33.52 11.39 -34.89
N SER A 9 33.12 12.22 -35.84
CA SER A 9 32.19 13.31 -35.58
C SER A 9 30.84 12.80 -35.10
N ALA A 10 30.32 11.72 -35.67
CA ALA A 10 29.08 11.10 -35.24
C ALA A 10 29.18 10.53 -33.81
N LYS A 11 30.28 9.90 -33.45
CA LYS A 11 30.55 9.42 -32.09
C LYS A 11 30.63 10.56 -31.07
N THR A 12 31.28 11.65 -31.45
CA THR A 12 31.42 12.84 -30.61
C THR A 12 30.07 13.47 -30.33
N VAL A 13 29.22 13.64 -31.32
CA VAL A 13 27.85 14.15 -31.15
C VAL A 13 27.02 13.22 -30.28
N LEU A 14 27.08 11.91 -30.54
CA LEU A 14 26.33 10.92 -29.75
C LEU A 14 26.75 10.91 -28.27
N THR A 15 28.06 11.04 -28.01
CA THR A 15 28.60 11.14 -26.65
C THR A 15 28.12 12.39 -25.95
N ALA A 16 28.16 13.53 -26.65
CA ALA A 16 27.68 14.82 -26.12
C ALA A 16 26.17 14.76 -25.78
N VAL A 17 25.36 14.20 -26.65
CA VAL A 17 23.90 14.00 -26.42
C VAL A 17 23.67 13.10 -25.23
N ARG A 18 24.38 11.96 -25.10
CA ARG A 18 24.26 11.05 -23.99
C ARG A 18 24.62 11.73 -22.66
N THR A 19 25.75 12.47 -22.64
CA THR A 19 26.19 13.21 -21.45
C THR A 19 25.16 14.26 -21.04
N TYR A 20 24.64 15.03 -22.00
CA TYR A 20 23.61 16.03 -21.74
C TYR A 20 22.33 15.39 -21.18
N THR A 21 21.88 14.30 -21.76
CA THR A 21 20.67 13.57 -21.31
C THR A 21 20.86 13.01 -19.89
N ASN A 22 22.00 12.36 -19.62
CA ASN A 22 22.29 11.83 -18.28
C ASN A 22 22.33 12.95 -17.24
N ASN A 23 23.04 14.05 -17.53
CA ASN A 23 23.10 15.19 -16.60
C ASN A 23 21.72 15.81 -16.36
N LYS A 24 20.83 15.80 -17.35
CA LYS A 24 19.45 16.29 -17.17
C LYS A 24 18.63 15.34 -16.29
N VAL A 25 18.77 14.05 -16.48
CA VAL A 25 18.10 13.06 -15.63
C VAL A 25 18.62 13.12 -14.18
N ASP A 26 19.94 13.21 -14.00
CA ASP A 26 20.57 13.30 -12.67
C ASP A 26 20.26 14.65 -11.97
N SER A 27 19.91 15.68 -12.73
CA SER A 27 19.53 16.99 -12.18
C SER A 27 18.03 17.12 -11.85
N LEU A 28 17.21 16.10 -12.15
CA LEU A 28 15.81 16.12 -11.79
C LEU A 28 15.65 16.03 -10.27
N PRO A 29 14.97 16.98 -9.64
CA PRO A 29 14.77 16.93 -8.20
C PRO A 29 13.91 15.75 -7.81
N GLU A 30 14.20 15.14 -6.67
CA GLU A 30 13.25 14.21 -6.07
C GLU A 30 11.98 14.96 -5.66
N ALA A 31 10.83 14.33 -5.87
CA ALA A 31 9.58 14.86 -5.37
C ALA A 31 9.59 14.88 -3.84
N THR A 32 9.19 15.98 -3.25
CA THR A 32 8.90 16.10 -1.82
C THR A 32 7.39 16.25 -1.62
N THR A 33 6.93 16.27 -0.39
CA THR A 33 5.51 16.54 -0.08
C THR A 33 5.08 17.97 -0.42
N THR A 34 6.03 18.87 -0.70
CA THR A 34 5.78 20.28 -0.98
C THR A 34 6.27 20.73 -2.36
N SER A 35 7.10 19.95 -3.02
CA SER A 35 7.70 20.31 -4.31
C SER A 35 7.51 19.21 -5.34
N ALA A 36 7.15 19.61 -6.56
CA ALA A 36 7.09 18.70 -7.70
C ALA A 36 8.49 18.24 -8.12
N GLY A 37 8.63 16.97 -8.42
CA GLY A 37 9.80 16.34 -9.03
C GLY A 37 9.33 15.36 -10.10
N LEU A 38 9.83 14.13 -10.08
CA LEU A 38 9.34 13.05 -10.96
C LEU A 38 7.88 12.64 -10.65
N LEU A 39 7.44 12.86 -9.41
CA LEU A 39 6.06 12.70 -8.96
C LEU A 39 5.54 14.05 -8.47
N SER A 40 4.23 14.26 -8.58
CA SER A 40 3.63 15.43 -7.93
C SER A 40 3.74 15.30 -6.40
N PRO A 41 3.81 16.43 -5.67
CA PRO A 41 3.78 16.38 -4.21
C PRO A 41 2.57 15.61 -3.65
N ALA A 42 1.41 15.74 -4.29
CA ALA A 42 0.19 15.02 -3.93
C ALA A 42 0.32 13.51 -4.11
N ASP A 43 0.96 13.06 -5.20
CA ASP A 43 1.18 11.63 -5.43
C ASP A 43 2.21 11.06 -4.48
N LYS A 44 3.26 11.81 -4.17
CA LYS A 44 4.25 11.41 -3.16
C LYS A 44 3.60 11.34 -1.77
N GLN A 45 2.74 12.28 -1.41
CA GLN A 45 1.99 12.24 -0.16
C GLN A 45 1.10 11.00 -0.08
N LYS A 46 0.36 10.67 -1.16
CA LYS A 46 -0.46 9.44 -1.21
C LYS A 46 0.36 8.17 -1.00
N LEU A 47 1.56 8.09 -1.56
CA LEU A 47 2.47 6.95 -1.36
C LEU A 47 2.96 6.87 0.09
N GLN A 48 3.21 7.99 0.74
CA GLN A 48 3.60 8.06 2.15
C GLN A 48 2.43 7.76 3.09
N ASP A 49 1.20 8.09 2.70
CA ASP A 49 -0.01 7.88 3.48
C ASP A 49 -0.48 6.42 3.50
N THR A 50 0.06 5.59 2.61
CA THR A 50 -0.20 4.14 2.62
C THR A 50 0.87 3.45 3.45
N ARG A 51 0.47 2.90 4.59
CA ARG A 51 1.37 2.17 5.49
C ARG A 51 0.97 0.71 5.60
N PHE A 52 1.88 -0.19 5.28
CA PHE A 52 1.71 -1.59 5.60
C PHE A 52 1.88 -1.80 7.11
N LEU A 53 0.84 -2.25 7.78
CA LEU A 53 0.85 -2.50 9.23
C LEU A 53 1.43 -3.87 9.55
N GLY A 54 1.21 -4.86 8.72
CA GLY A 54 1.76 -6.19 8.91
C GLY A 54 0.86 -7.31 8.39
N THR A 55 1.31 -8.53 8.65
CA THR A 55 0.50 -9.74 8.51
C THR A 55 0.01 -10.16 9.88
N PHE A 56 -1.28 -10.37 10.02
CA PHE A 56 -1.94 -10.78 11.25
C PHE A 56 -2.66 -12.11 11.03
N THR A 57 -2.87 -12.83 12.11
CA THR A 57 -3.58 -14.11 12.05
C THR A 57 -4.89 -14.00 12.85
N ILE A 58 -5.98 -14.33 12.20
CA ILE A 58 -7.26 -14.54 12.83
C ILE A 58 -7.29 -16.02 13.23
N LEU A 59 -7.16 -16.28 14.52
CA LEU A 59 -7.02 -17.63 15.03
C LEU A 59 -8.39 -18.33 15.03
N ALA A 60 -8.44 -19.58 14.57
CA ALA A 60 -9.66 -20.38 14.60
C ALA A 60 -10.19 -20.62 16.03
N SER A 61 -9.26 -20.66 17.00
CA SER A 61 -9.59 -20.91 18.41
C SER A 61 -10.19 -19.72 19.16
N ASP A 62 -10.02 -18.49 18.65
CA ASP A 62 -10.28 -17.26 19.41
C ASP A 62 -11.61 -16.59 19.05
N TRP A 63 -12.44 -17.27 18.26
CA TRP A 63 -13.77 -16.80 17.92
C TRP A 63 -14.74 -16.93 19.09
N ASP A 64 -15.44 -15.85 19.38
CA ASP A 64 -16.61 -15.88 20.26
C ASP A 64 -17.75 -16.60 19.53
N ALA A 65 -18.06 -17.82 19.97
CA ALA A 65 -19.06 -18.66 19.31
C ALA A 65 -20.50 -18.09 19.40
N ASP A 66 -20.80 -17.31 20.42
CA ASP A 66 -22.13 -16.72 20.60
C ASP A 66 -22.32 -15.48 19.73
N ARG A 67 -21.23 -14.72 19.50
CA ARG A 67 -21.24 -13.47 18.74
C ARG A 67 -20.68 -13.61 17.34
N LEU A 68 -20.10 -14.75 17.00
CA LEU A 68 -19.42 -14.99 15.73
C LEU A 68 -18.41 -13.87 15.40
N SER A 69 -17.63 -13.48 16.40
CA SER A 69 -16.70 -12.35 16.27
C SER A 69 -15.38 -12.61 16.99
N GLN A 70 -14.35 -11.96 16.51
CA GLN A 70 -13.00 -11.95 17.09
C GLN A 70 -12.40 -10.56 17.03
N VAL A 71 -11.69 -10.16 18.08
CA VAL A 71 -10.92 -8.92 18.13
C VAL A 71 -9.43 -9.25 18.02
N VAL A 72 -8.78 -8.65 17.06
CA VAL A 72 -7.35 -8.86 16.76
C VAL A 72 -6.58 -7.58 17.10
N ASN A 73 -5.47 -7.72 17.82
CA ASN A 73 -4.57 -6.59 18.07
C ASN A 73 -3.79 -6.24 16.79
N VAL A 74 -3.99 -5.01 16.30
CA VAL A 74 -3.37 -4.48 15.08
C VAL A 74 -2.83 -3.08 15.38
N PRO A 75 -1.60 -2.97 15.89
CA PRO A 75 -1.01 -1.69 16.26
C PRO A 75 -1.05 -0.68 15.11
N GLY A 76 -1.63 0.49 15.37
CA GLY A 76 -1.79 1.56 14.38
C GLY A 76 -3.04 1.46 13.49
N ALA A 77 -3.94 0.49 13.72
CA ALA A 77 -5.14 0.29 12.89
C ALA A 77 -6.05 1.51 12.80
N HIS A 78 -6.26 2.22 13.89
CA HIS A 78 -7.18 3.36 13.97
C HIS A 78 -6.48 4.70 14.25
N SER A 79 -5.16 4.77 14.03
CA SER A 79 -4.43 6.02 14.16
C SER A 79 -4.82 7.00 13.04
N ASN A 80 -5.28 8.21 13.41
CA ASN A 80 -5.50 9.34 12.50
C ASN A 80 -6.48 9.12 11.34
N ARG A 81 -7.67 8.58 11.59
CA ARG A 81 -8.72 8.38 10.58
C ARG A 81 -8.25 7.55 9.38
N CYS A 82 -7.53 6.49 9.64
CA CYS A 82 -7.08 5.58 8.59
C CYS A 82 -8.22 4.67 8.12
N THR A 83 -8.33 4.48 6.82
CA THR A 83 -9.09 3.39 6.25
C THR A 83 -8.19 2.16 6.18
N ALA A 84 -8.60 1.07 6.81
CA ALA A 84 -7.88 -0.18 6.71
C ALA A 84 -8.20 -0.89 5.38
N MET A 85 -7.16 -1.31 4.68
CA MET A 85 -7.27 -2.22 3.55
C MET A 85 -6.80 -3.59 4.00
N ILE A 86 -7.69 -4.57 3.92
CA ILE A 86 -7.46 -5.93 4.39
C ILE A 86 -7.46 -6.87 3.20
N THR A 87 -6.43 -7.69 3.10
CA THR A 87 -6.32 -8.71 2.05
C THR A 87 -5.86 -10.03 2.65
N PRO A 88 -6.50 -11.16 2.35
CA PRO A 88 -5.97 -12.47 2.73
C PRO A 88 -4.57 -12.68 2.17
N LYS A 89 -3.70 -13.33 2.96
CA LYS A 89 -2.28 -13.46 2.60
C LYS A 89 -2.03 -14.45 1.47
N THR A 90 -2.78 -15.55 1.47
CA THR A 90 -2.64 -16.61 0.47
C THR A 90 -4.00 -16.96 -0.15
N ARG A 91 -3.99 -17.77 -1.22
CA ARG A 91 -5.21 -18.26 -1.84
C ARG A 91 -6.03 -19.15 -0.87
N ALA A 92 -5.35 -19.92 -0.01
CA ALA A 92 -6.04 -20.73 0.99
C ALA A 92 -6.72 -19.84 2.03
N ASP A 93 -6.04 -18.80 2.52
CA ASP A 93 -6.61 -17.81 3.44
C ASP A 93 -7.80 -17.08 2.79
N ALA A 94 -7.73 -16.77 1.49
CA ALA A 94 -8.83 -16.15 0.75
C ALA A 94 -10.05 -17.07 0.61
N ASN A 95 -9.84 -18.35 0.37
CA ASN A 95 -10.93 -19.33 0.33
C ASN A 95 -11.63 -19.41 1.68
N SER A 96 -10.88 -19.59 2.77
CA SER A 96 -11.47 -19.63 4.13
C SER A 96 -12.19 -18.32 4.48
N TRP A 97 -11.63 -17.17 4.07
CA TRP A 97 -12.26 -15.86 4.24
C TRP A 97 -13.64 -15.78 3.58
N ILE A 98 -13.74 -16.24 2.35
CA ILE A 98 -14.97 -16.20 1.56
C ILE A 98 -15.96 -17.27 2.07
N ASP A 99 -15.50 -18.50 2.26
CA ASP A 99 -16.35 -19.64 2.63
C ASP A 99 -16.99 -19.44 4.00
N CYS A 100 -16.24 -18.87 4.96
CA CYS A 100 -16.75 -18.57 6.30
C CYS A 100 -17.45 -17.20 6.40
N GLY A 101 -17.49 -16.42 5.32
CA GLY A 101 -18.12 -15.11 5.30
C GLY A 101 -17.50 -14.15 6.32
N ILE A 102 -16.15 -14.13 6.40
CA ILE A 102 -15.44 -13.24 7.32
C ILE A 102 -15.50 -11.81 6.77
N TYR A 103 -15.77 -10.85 7.63
CA TYR A 103 -15.73 -9.42 7.29
C TYR A 103 -15.24 -8.59 8.46
N TYR A 104 -14.73 -7.44 8.15
CA TYR A 104 -14.26 -6.45 9.11
C TYR A 104 -15.43 -5.57 9.58
N ASP A 105 -15.56 -5.43 10.90
CA ASP A 105 -16.54 -4.54 11.52
C ASP A 105 -15.93 -3.14 11.64
N ASP A 106 -16.24 -2.27 10.67
CA ASP A 106 -15.75 -0.88 10.60
C ASP A 106 -16.38 0.04 11.66
N THR A 107 -17.41 -0.42 12.37
CA THR A 107 -18.01 0.31 13.48
C THR A 107 -17.23 0.18 14.78
N TYR A 108 -16.34 -0.81 14.86
CA TYR A 108 -15.47 -1.03 16.01
C TYR A 108 -14.24 -0.13 15.90
N GLN A 109 -14.13 0.86 16.79
CA GLN A 109 -13.14 1.95 16.71
C GLN A 109 -12.14 1.97 17.88
N GLU A 110 -11.91 0.84 18.53
CA GLU A 110 -10.92 0.77 19.60
C GLU A 110 -9.50 0.88 19.02
N GLN A 111 -8.68 1.77 19.60
CA GLN A 111 -7.32 2.00 19.11
C GLN A 111 -6.50 0.71 19.18
N ASP A 112 -5.74 0.44 18.11
CA ASP A 112 -4.86 -0.71 17.95
C ASP A 112 -5.57 -2.08 17.93
N TYR A 113 -6.90 -2.10 17.75
CA TYR A 113 -7.66 -3.33 17.60
C TYR A 113 -8.60 -3.29 16.41
N MET A 114 -8.80 -4.43 15.79
CA MET A 114 -9.76 -4.61 14.70
C MET A 114 -10.69 -5.77 15.03
N LYS A 115 -11.98 -5.59 14.84
CA LYS A 115 -12.98 -6.62 15.05
C LYS A 115 -13.39 -7.24 13.72
N PHE A 116 -13.37 -8.55 13.70
CA PHE A 116 -13.84 -9.37 12.59
C PHE A 116 -15.08 -10.13 13.03
N THR A 117 -15.99 -10.32 12.10
CA THR A 117 -17.18 -11.12 12.27
C THR A 117 -17.24 -12.17 11.16
N CYS A 118 -17.98 -13.25 11.37
CA CYS A 118 -18.13 -14.31 10.38
C CYS A 118 -19.56 -14.85 10.37
N VAL A 119 -19.92 -15.56 9.33
CA VAL A 119 -21.16 -16.32 9.23
C VAL A 119 -20.98 -17.70 9.84
N GLU A 120 -19.82 -18.29 9.63
CA GLU A 120 -19.42 -19.59 10.18
C GLU A 120 -17.98 -19.48 10.68
N ILE A 121 -17.69 -20.07 11.84
CA ILE A 121 -16.35 -20.05 12.43
C ILE A 121 -15.42 -20.91 11.57
N PRO A 122 -14.27 -20.35 11.10
CA PRO A 122 -13.32 -21.11 10.31
C PRO A 122 -12.66 -22.23 11.14
N ASP A 123 -12.46 -23.39 10.52
CA ASP A 123 -11.73 -24.52 11.11
C ASP A 123 -10.21 -24.32 11.15
N VAL A 124 -9.71 -23.34 10.40
CA VAL A 124 -8.29 -23.06 10.26
C VAL A 124 -8.00 -21.59 10.51
N ASP A 125 -6.78 -21.30 10.92
CA ASP A 125 -6.31 -19.92 11.07
C ASP A 125 -6.28 -19.21 9.71
N VAL A 126 -6.72 -17.97 9.67
CA VAL A 126 -6.75 -17.14 8.47
C VAL A 126 -5.75 -16.00 8.61
N ARG A 127 -4.76 -15.96 7.71
CA ARG A 127 -3.75 -14.90 7.70
C ARG A 127 -4.18 -13.78 6.77
N ILE A 128 -4.03 -12.57 7.25
CA ILE A 128 -4.41 -11.35 6.53
C ILE A 128 -3.26 -10.34 6.53
N ASN A 129 -3.14 -9.63 5.44
CA ASN A 129 -2.28 -8.45 5.32
C ASN A 129 -3.16 -7.21 5.57
N ILE A 130 -2.69 -6.31 6.39
CA ILE A 130 -3.39 -5.08 6.71
C ILE A 130 -2.50 -3.90 6.33
N SER A 131 -3.06 -2.98 5.56
CA SER A 131 -2.47 -1.68 5.26
C SER A 131 -3.41 -0.58 5.73
N SER A 132 -2.89 0.48 6.27
CA SER A 132 -3.66 1.69 6.55
C SER A 132 -3.46 2.70 5.44
N ILE A 133 -4.53 3.35 5.04
CA ILE A 133 -4.51 4.49 4.13
C ILE A 133 -4.97 5.68 4.96
N THR A 134 -4.07 6.62 5.21
CA THR A 134 -4.45 7.88 5.83
C THR A 134 -5.32 8.62 4.82
N SER A 135 -6.59 8.82 5.15
CA SER A 135 -7.45 9.67 4.33
C SER A 135 -6.92 11.10 4.49
N GLY A 136 -6.10 11.52 3.54
CA GLY A 136 -5.79 12.94 3.39
C GLY A 136 -7.11 13.70 3.36
N VAL A 137 -7.21 14.75 4.15
CA VAL A 137 -8.39 15.61 4.19
C VAL A 137 -8.65 16.07 2.76
N PHE A 138 -9.65 15.48 2.12
CA PHE A 138 -10.23 16.07 0.93
C PHE A 138 -10.96 17.34 1.39
N ASN A 139 -10.21 18.42 1.57
CA ASN A 139 -10.79 19.74 1.56
C ASN A 139 -11.18 20.04 0.11
N GLY A 140 -12.40 19.64 -0.23
CA GLY A 140 -13.04 20.11 -1.44
C GLY A 140 -13.36 21.59 -1.36
#